data_919edffadd9ef4485f0a4c152be439be
#
_entry.id   919edffadd9ef4485f0a4c152be439be
#
_cell.length_a   1.000
_cell.length_b   1.000
_cell.length_c   1.000
_cell.angle_alpha   90.00
_cell.angle_beta   90.00
_cell.angle_gamma   90.00
#
_symmetry.space_group_name_H-M   'P 1'
#
loop_
_entity.id
_entity.type
_entity.pdbx_description
1 polymer ?
#
loop_
_entity_poly.entity_id
_entity_poly.type
_entity_poly.pdbx_seq_one_letter_code
_entity_poly.pdbx_strand_id
1 'polypeptide(L)'
;EGVVGPSVEDESLIFRVKSSKHKDNRLVYSNIVKLHDWPLFIEDNNYTSLEKARALMLQGNISVHCTCPSFLFWGYQYLLTQIDAAMVPEKRPPNIRNPQQRGIICKHLNRTFRSYPFFIGDFAKYINKNHPTTKKDVVSDKGTELTKEAFMSDEPEAVYEDLLKWNRVAIKNV
;
A
#
# COMPACT_ATOMS: atom_id res chain seq x y z
N GLU A 1 12.06 -12.68 5.62
CA GLU A 1 10.63 -12.57 5.97
C GLU A 1 9.89 -11.88 4.83
N GLY A 2 9.09 -12.66 4.02
CA GLY A 2 8.60 -12.17 2.74
C GLY A 2 7.21 -11.53 2.80
N VAL A 3 7.04 -10.44 2.07
CA VAL A 3 5.76 -10.04 1.50
C VAL A 3 5.62 -10.79 0.19
N VAL A 4 4.51 -11.52 0.02
CA VAL A 4 4.14 -12.10 -1.26
C VAL A 4 3.30 -11.09 -2.01
N GLY A 5 3.60 -10.87 -3.27
CA GLY A 5 3.06 -9.85 -4.14
C GLY A 5 1.55 -9.85 -4.25
N PRO A 6 0.97 -8.75 -4.75
CA PRO A 6 -0.47 -8.58 -4.72
C PRO A 6 -1.18 -9.53 -5.68
N SER A 7 -2.26 -10.14 -5.21
CA SER A 7 -3.39 -10.48 -6.08
C SER A 7 -4.30 -9.25 -6.19
N VAL A 8 -4.99 -9.12 -7.31
CA VAL A 8 -5.94 -8.03 -7.55
C VAL A 8 -7.36 -8.60 -7.53
N GLU A 9 -8.19 -8.12 -6.63
CA GLU A 9 -9.58 -8.53 -6.46
C GLU A 9 -10.42 -7.29 -6.11
N ASP A 10 -11.51 -7.06 -6.81
CA ASP A 10 -12.46 -5.95 -6.56
C ASP A 10 -11.77 -4.60 -6.31
N GLU A 11 -10.91 -4.18 -7.26
CA GLU A 11 -10.14 -2.92 -7.18
C GLU A 11 -9.25 -2.83 -5.93
N SER A 12 -8.88 -3.96 -5.37
CA SER A 12 -8.03 -4.05 -4.19
C SER A 12 -6.78 -4.85 -4.46
N LEU A 13 -5.68 -4.43 -3.85
CA LEU A 13 -4.43 -5.18 -3.83
C LEU A 13 -4.38 -6.00 -2.53
N ILE A 14 -4.26 -7.31 -2.65
CA ILE A 14 -4.17 -8.23 -1.51
C ILE A 14 -2.75 -8.75 -1.40
N PHE A 15 -2.07 -8.37 -0.33
CA PHE A 15 -0.72 -8.84 0.00
C PHE A 15 -0.75 -9.86 1.12
N ARG A 16 0.09 -10.87 1.04
CA ARG A 16 0.27 -11.86 2.10
C ARG A 16 1.60 -11.62 2.82
N VAL A 17 1.53 -11.41 4.14
CA VAL A 17 2.70 -11.10 4.96
C VAL A 17 2.88 -12.14 6.06
N LYS A 18 4.05 -12.77 6.09
CA LYS A 18 4.38 -13.76 7.12
C LYS A 18 4.48 -13.11 8.50
N SER A 19 3.94 -13.79 9.51
CA SER A 19 4.08 -13.37 10.91
C SER A 19 5.52 -13.56 11.38
N SER A 20 6.07 -12.54 12.05
CA SER A 20 7.39 -12.63 12.68
C SER A 20 7.40 -13.40 14.01
N LYS A 21 6.22 -13.70 14.58
CA LYS A 21 6.11 -14.34 15.90
C LYS A 21 6.13 -15.87 15.85
N HIS A 22 5.84 -16.46 14.70
CA HIS A 22 5.79 -17.92 14.55
C HIS A 22 7.02 -18.42 13.80
N LYS A 23 7.85 -19.21 14.49
CA LYS A 23 9.08 -19.82 13.91
C LYS A 23 8.78 -20.69 12.69
N ASP A 24 7.59 -21.28 12.63
CA ASP A 24 7.19 -22.21 11.56
C ASP A 24 6.72 -21.52 10.27
N ASN A 25 6.75 -20.21 10.18
CA ASN A 25 6.28 -19.43 9.01
C ASN A 25 4.85 -19.78 8.52
N ARG A 26 4.04 -20.48 9.34
CA ARG A 26 2.70 -20.95 8.95
C ARG A 26 1.64 -19.86 9.06
N LEU A 27 1.83 -18.89 9.94
CA LEU A 27 0.86 -17.83 10.13
C LEU A 27 1.13 -16.69 9.14
N VAL A 28 0.18 -16.51 8.24
CA VAL A 28 0.20 -15.46 7.21
C VAL A 28 -0.97 -14.52 7.46
N TYR A 29 -0.71 -13.22 7.41
CA TYR A 29 -1.74 -12.19 7.47
C TYR A 29 -1.99 -11.60 6.10
N SER A 30 -3.25 -11.32 5.79
CA SER A 30 -3.64 -10.61 4.58
C SER A 30 -3.71 -9.11 4.86
N ASN A 31 -3.06 -8.33 4.02
CA ASN A 31 -3.19 -6.89 3.97
C ASN A 31 -3.94 -6.54 2.70
N ILE A 32 -5.06 -5.87 2.84
CA ILE A 32 -5.93 -5.47 1.74
C ILE A 32 -5.81 -3.96 1.61
N VAL A 33 -5.60 -3.50 0.38
CA VAL A 33 -5.53 -2.08 0.04
C VAL A 33 -6.52 -1.82 -1.07
N LYS A 34 -7.65 -1.20 -0.75
CA LYS A 34 -8.67 -0.76 -1.70
C LYS A 34 -8.18 0.51 -2.38
N LEU A 35 -8.24 0.53 -3.70
CA LEU A 35 -7.81 1.66 -4.54
C LEU A 35 -9.05 2.43 -5.01
N HIS A 36 -9.42 3.51 -4.32
CA HIS A 36 -10.65 4.25 -4.62
C HIS A 36 -10.61 4.99 -5.96
N ASP A 37 -9.43 5.34 -6.42
CA ASP A 37 -9.23 6.01 -7.71
C ASP A 37 -9.09 5.01 -8.88
N TRP A 38 -9.36 3.73 -8.65
CA TRP A 38 -9.29 2.68 -9.68
C TRP A 38 -10.05 3.04 -10.96
N PRO A 39 -11.35 3.39 -10.92
CA PRO A 39 -12.09 3.70 -12.17
C PRO A 39 -11.45 4.88 -12.90
N LEU A 40 -11.03 5.90 -12.17
CA LEU A 40 -10.45 7.12 -12.75
C LEU A 40 -9.19 6.85 -13.57
N PHE A 41 -8.27 6.05 -13.06
CA PHE A 41 -7.00 5.79 -13.73
C PHE A 41 -7.10 4.64 -14.75
N ILE A 42 -7.90 3.62 -14.48
CA ILE A 42 -7.98 2.45 -15.37
C ILE A 42 -8.63 2.80 -16.71
N GLU A 43 -9.65 3.64 -16.71
CA GLU A 43 -10.37 4.05 -17.93
C GLU A 43 -9.62 5.12 -18.72
N ASP A 44 -8.68 5.85 -18.12
CA ASP A 44 -7.95 6.92 -18.80
C ASP A 44 -6.85 6.36 -19.72
N ASN A 45 -7.06 6.52 -21.02
CA ASN A 45 -6.12 6.08 -22.06
C ASN A 45 -4.91 7.02 -22.24
N ASN A 46 -4.83 8.13 -21.53
CA ASN A 46 -3.68 9.03 -21.56
C ASN A 46 -2.48 8.50 -20.76
N TYR A 47 -2.69 7.47 -19.94
CA TYR A 47 -1.64 6.86 -19.12
C TYR A 47 -1.26 5.48 -19.64
N THR A 48 0.03 5.18 -19.61
CA THR A 48 0.55 3.82 -19.81
C THR A 48 0.19 2.93 -18.61
N SER A 49 0.27 1.61 -18.77
CA SER A 49 0.00 0.68 -17.66
C SER A 49 0.93 0.88 -16.47
N LEU A 50 2.19 1.29 -16.72
CA LEU A 50 3.14 1.60 -15.66
C LEU A 50 2.79 2.91 -14.94
N GLU A 51 2.39 3.94 -15.66
CA GLU A 51 1.93 5.21 -15.08
C GLU A 51 0.67 5.01 -14.25
N LYS A 52 -0.30 4.21 -14.73
CA LYS A 52 -1.51 3.82 -13.98
C LYS A 52 -1.15 3.09 -12.68
N ALA A 53 -0.26 2.10 -12.75
CA ALA A 53 0.17 1.34 -11.57
C ALA A 53 0.84 2.24 -10.54
N ARG A 54 1.71 3.16 -10.97
CA ARG A 54 2.37 4.12 -10.07
C ARG A 54 1.37 5.08 -9.45
N ALA A 55 0.47 5.66 -10.23
CA ALA A 55 -0.54 6.57 -9.73
C ALA A 55 -1.42 5.88 -8.67
N LEU A 56 -1.96 4.72 -8.97
CA LEU A 56 -2.83 3.96 -8.06
C LEU A 56 -2.12 3.53 -6.76
N MET A 57 -0.87 3.04 -6.85
CA MET A 57 -0.16 2.54 -5.67
C MET A 57 0.48 3.64 -4.82
N LEU A 58 0.91 4.75 -5.44
CA LEU A 58 1.70 5.78 -4.76
C LEU A 58 0.93 7.09 -4.55
N GLN A 59 -0.16 7.34 -5.30
CA GLN A 59 -0.83 8.62 -5.32
C GLN A 59 -2.34 8.54 -5.11
N GLY A 60 -2.91 7.36 -5.28
CA GLY A 60 -4.36 7.18 -5.19
C GLY A 60 -4.88 7.24 -3.75
N ASN A 61 -6.16 7.60 -3.63
CA ASN A 61 -6.88 7.45 -2.38
C ASN A 61 -7.07 5.98 -2.05
N ILE A 62 -6.72 5.60 -0.83
CA ILE A 62 -6.77 4.21 -0.40
C ILE A 62 -7.51 4.05 0.92
N SER A 63 -8.14 2.91 1.10
CA SER A 63 -8.48 2.39 2.42
C SER A 63 -7.84 1.02 2.63
N VAL A 64 -7.55 0.69 3.88
CA VAL A 64 -6.76 -0.49 4.18
C VAL A 64 -7.38 -1.38 5.26
N HIS A 65 -7.01 -2.66 5.20
CA HIS A 65 -7.32 -3.62 6.24
C HIS A 65 -6.15 -4.58 6.44
N CYS A 66 -5.99 -5.06 7.68
CA CYS A 66 -5.04 -6.12 8.01
C CYS A 66 -5.69 -7.14 8.93
N THR A 67 -5.59 -8.41 8.60
CA THR A 67 -6.17 -9.50 9.40
C THR A 67 -5.40 -9.81 10.69
N CYS A 68 -4.32 -9.10 11.01
CA CYS A 68 -3.57 -9.36 12.23
C CYS A 68 -4.30 -8.85 13.47
N PRO A 69 -4.21 -9.57 14.61
CA PRO A 69 -4.87 -9.15 15.86
C PRO A 69 -4.46 -7.74 16.34
N SER A 70 -3.22 -7.31 16.07
CA SER A 70 -2.77 -5.97 16.46
C SER A 70 -3.51 -4.87 15.70
N PHE A 71 -3.99 -5.12 14.49
CA PHE A 71 -4.72 -4.14 13.71
C PHE A 71 -6.01 -3.70 14.43
N LEU A 72 -6.75 -4.68 14.96
CA LEU A 72 -7.97 -4.42 15.74
C LEU A 72 -7.63 -4.02 17.20
N PHE A 73 -6.92 -4.87 17.93
CA PHE A 73 -6.78 -4.72 19.39
C PHE A 73 -5.81 -3.61 19.80
N TRP A 74 -4.88 -3.20 18.97
CA TRP A 74 -4.01 -2.04 19.20
C TRP A 74 -4.66 -0.73 18.72
N GLY A 75 -5.81 -0.83 18.04
CA GLY A 75 -6.63 0.29 17.62
C GLY A 75 -6.20 0.96 16.32
N TYR A 76 -5.37 0.32 15.52
CA TYR A 76 -5.00 0.88 14.20
C TYR A 76 -6.22 1.02 13.29
N GLN A 77 -7.16 0.07 13.35
CA GLN A 77 -8.41 0.15 12.61
C GLN A 77 -9.25 1.36 13.05
N TYR A 78 -9.34 1.61 14.36
CA TYR A 78 -10.02 2.79 14.90
C TYR A 78 -9.36 4.10 14.41
N LEU A 79 -8.03 4.21 14.51
CA LEU A 79 -7.30 5.40 14.08
C LEU A 79 -7.44 5.67 12.59
N LEU A 80 -7.40 4.63 11.76
CA LEU A 80 -7.66 4.74 10.32
C LEU A 80 -9.11 5.13 10.02
N THR A 81 -10.07 4.72 10.86
CA THR A 81 -11.47 5.15 10.72
C THR A 81 -11.62 6.67 10.93
N GLN A 82 -10.82 7.27 11.82
CA GLN A 82 -10.89 8.71 12.08
C GLN A 82 -10.42 9.57 10.88
N ILE A 83 -9.72 8.97 9.94
CA ILE A 83 -9.21 9.64 8.72
C ILE A 83 -9.75 8.99 7.44
N ASP A 84 -10.87 8.28 7.52
CA ASP A 84 -11.54 7.60 6.41
C ASP A 84 -10.66 6.63 5.60
N ALA A 85 -9.60 6.11 6.23
CA ALA A 85 -8.66 5.18 5.61
C ALA A 85 -8.83 3.71 6.05
N ALA A 86 -9.86 3.40 6.83
CA ALA A 86 -10.19 2.02 7.21
C ALA A 86 -11.24 1.44 6.26
N MET A 87 -10.98 0.26 5.65
CA MET A 87 -11.99 -0.44 4.84
C MET A 87 -13.21 -0.83 5.65
N VAL A 88 -13.01 -1.22 6.92
CA VAL A 88 -14.08 -1.55 7.85
C VAL A 88 -13.98 -0.59 9.03
N PRO A 89 -15.00 0.25 9.26
CA PRO A 89 -14.97 1.20 10.37
C PRO A 89 -14.96 0.52 11.73
N GLU A 90 -14.17 1.05 12.67
CA GLU A 90 -14.16 0.65 14.08
C GLU A 90 -14.41 1.90 14.95
N LYS A 91 -15.45 1.84 15.78
CA LYS A 91 -15.87 2.98 16.61
C LYS A 91 -15.34 2.93 18.03
N ARG A 92 -14.78 1.78 18.46
CA ARG A 92 -14.30 1.59 19.83
C ARG A 92 -12.85 2.07 19.94
N PRO A 93 -12.55 3.08 20.76
CA PRO A 93 -11.18 3.55 20.97
C PRO A 93 -10.34 2.49 21.70
N PRO A 94 -9.04 2.42 21.45
CA PRO A 94 -8.14 1.42 22.04
C PRO A 94 -7.71 1.78 23.46
N ASN A 95 -8.66 1.91 24.40
CA ASN A 95 -8.42 2.44 25.75
C ASN A 95 -7.48 1.58 26.61
N ILE A 96 -7.36 0.27 26.31
CA ILE A 96 -6.56 -0.66 27.13
C ILE A 96 -5.18 -0.86 26.53
N ARG A 97 -5.09 -1.13 25.22
CA ARG A 97 -3.83 -1.54 24.58
C ARG A 97 -3.00 -0.36 24.07
N ASN A 98 -3.67 0.70 23.66
CA ASN A 98 -3.04 1.90 23.11
C ASN A 98 -3.83 3.17 23.50
N PRO A 99 -3.94 3.47 24.80
CA PRO A 99 -4.74 4.61 25.28
C PRO A 99 -4.19 5.96 24.78
N GLN A 100 -2.93 6.03 24.44
CA GLN A 100 -2.29 7.22 23.89
C GLN A 100 -2.40 7.30 22.35
N GLN A 101 -3.06 6.32 21.72
CA GLN A 101 -3.32 6.27 20.27
C GLN A 101 -2.05 6.46 19.43
N ARG A 102 -0.96 5.82 19.82
CA ARG A 102 0.33 5.91 19.13
C ARG A 102 0.36 5.01 17.90
N GLY A 103 0.95 5.54 16.82
CA GLY A 103 1.07 4.86 15.53
C GLY A 103 -0.27 4.77 14.79
N ILE A 104 -0.25 4.72 13.47
CA ILE A 104 -1.46 4.70 12.63
C ILE A 104 -1.69 3.33 12.00
N ILE A 105 -0.61 2.59 11.72
CA ILE A 105 -0.66 1.29 11.03
C ILE A 105 0.12 0.22 11.77
N CYS A 106 -0.30 -1.03 11.60
CA CYS A 106 0.43 -2.17 12.14
C CYS A 106 1.72 -2.44 11.32
N LYS A 107 2.64 -3.20 11.91
CA LYS A 107 3.91 -3.57 11.26
C LYS A 107 3.74 -4.29 9.90
N HIS A 108 2.62 -5.01 9.69
CA HIS A 108 2.38 -5.73 8.45
C HIS A 108 1.99 -4.77 7.32
N LEU A 109 1.11 -3.80 7.58
CA LEU A 109 0.79 -2.74 6.63
C LEU A 109 2.01 -1.87 6.33
N ASN A 110 2.77 -1.46 7.35
CA ASN A 110 4.02 -0.73 7.14
C ASN A 110 4.97 -1.49 6.20
N ARG A 111 5.11 -2.80 6.43
CA ARG A 111 5.95 -3.63 5.58
C ARG A 111 5.41 -3.73 4.15
N THR A 112 4.10 -3.86 3.98
CA THR A 112 3.44 -3.89 2.67
C THR A 112 3.73 -2.60 1.90
N PHE A 113 3.53 -1.44 2.51
CA PHE A 113 3.79 -0.16 1.85
C PHE A 113 5.27 0.02 1.48
N ARG A 114 6.18 -0.38 2.34
CA ARG A 114 7.62 -0.37 2.02
C ARG A 114 8.00 -1.31 0.88
N SER A 115 7.20 -2.32 0.59
CA SER A 115 7.44 -3.24 -0.52
C SER A 115 6.78 -2.82 -1.84
N TYR A 116 5.95 -1.78 -1.86
CA TYR A 116 5.24 -1.30 -3.05
C TYR A 116 6.15 -1.13 -4.29
N PRO A 117 7.31 -0.45 -4.19
CA PRO A 117 8.17 -0.25 -5.35
C PRO A 117 8.56 -1.53 -6.08
N PHE A 118 8.67 -2.64 -5.35
CA PHE A 118 9.01 -3.94 -5.93
C PHE A 118 7.87 -4.59 -6.72
N PHE A 119 6.62 -4.18 -6.47
CA PHE A 119 5.42 -4.76 -7.07
C PHE A 119 4.75 -3.89 -8.13
N ILE A 120 5.22 -2.66 -8.33
CA ILE A 120 4.65 -1.75 -9.35
C ILE A 120 4.72 -2.38 -10.74
N GLY A 121 5.85 -3.01 -11.09
CA GLY A 121 6.02 -3.66 -12.38
C GLY A 121 5.07 -4.84 -12.60
N ASP A 122 4.85 -5.66 -11.58
CA ASP A 122 3.92 -6.80 -11.68
C ASP A 122 2.47 -6.32 -11.72
N PHE A 123 2.14 -5.26 -11.00
CA PHE A 123 0.83 -4.64 -11.08
C PHE A 123 0.59 -3.97 -12.44
N ALA A 124 1.60 -3.31 -13.02
CA ALA A 124 1.53 -2.78 -14.38
C ALA A 124 1.28 -3.88 -15.44
N LYS A 125 1.93 -5.04 -15.30
CA LYS A 125 1.67 -6.21 -16.16
C LYS A 125 0.22 -6.70 -16.03
N TYR A 126 -0.31 -6.73 -14.81
CA TYR A 126 -1.72 -7.07 -14.56
C TYR A 126 -2.66 -6.08 -15.26
N ILE A 127 -2.42 -4.77 -15.10
CA ILE A 127 -3.21 -3.72 -15.76
C ILE A 127 -3.15 -3.89 -17.29
N ASN A 128 -1.97 -4.05 -17.86
CA ASN A 128 -1.80 -4.20 -19.30
C ASN A 128 -2.54 -5.42 -19.86
N LYS A 129 -2.58 -6.51 -19.09
CA LYS A 129 -3.27 -7.75 -19.49
C LYS A 129 -4.79 -7.63 -19.42
N ASN A 130 -5.33 -7.01 -18.38
CA ASN A 130 -6.76 -7.02 -18.07
C ASN A 130 -7.46 -5.71 -18.49
N HIS A 131 -6.71 -4.62 -18.59
CA HIS A 131 -7.18 -3.28 -18.94
C HIS A 131 -6.20 -2.63 -19.93
N PRO A 132 -6.08 -3.18 -21.18
CA PRO A 132 -5.09 -2.70 -22.13
C PRO A 132 -5.32 -1.23 -22.46
N THR A 133 -4.24 -0.47 -22.51
CA THR A 133 -4.22 0.93 -22.90
C THR A 133 -3.67 1.08 -24.32
N THR A 134 -4.13 2.08 -25.05
CA THR A 134 -3.60 2.41 -26.38
C THR A 134 -2.21 3.03 -26.34
N LYS A 135 -1.86 3.68 -25.23
CA LYS A 135 -0.54 4.26 -24.99
C LYS A 135 0.44 3.16 -24.59
N LYS A 136 1.45 2.92 -25.40
CA LYS A 136 2.48 1.91 -25.14
C LYS A 136 3.48 2.41 -24.08
N ASP A 137 3.83 1.55 -23.14
CA ASP A 137 4.96 1.79 -22.25
C ASP A 137 6.25 1.87 -23.08
N VAL A 138 6.94 3.00 -23.03
CA VAL A 138 8.33 3.08 -23.47
C VAL A 138 9.16 2.48 -22.35
N VAL A 139 9.31 1.17 -22.39
CA VAL A 139 10.15 0.44 -21.44
C VAL A 139 11.60 0.74 -21.79
N SER A 140 12.19 1.75 -21.18
CA SER A 140 13.63 1.79 -21.07
C SER A 140 14.02 0.83 -19.94
N ASP A 141 14.79 -0.21 -20.24
CA ASP A 141 15.35 -1.16 -19.26
C ASP A 141 16.10 -0.51 -18.09
N LYS A 142 16.45 0.77 -18.21
CA LYS A 142 17.12 1.56 -17.17
C LYS A 142 16.26 1.93 -15.96
N GLY A 143 14.94 1.90 -16.06
CA GLY A 143 14.05 2.28 -14.95
C GLY A 143 14.02 1.28 -13.79
N THR A 144 14.34 0.02 -14.06
CA THR A 144 14.32 -1.06 -13.05
C THR A 144 15.60 -1.09 -12.21
N GLU A 145 16.72 -0.60 -12.73
CA GLU A 145 17.99 -0.51 -11.99
C GLU A 145 18.03 0.68 -11.04
N LEU A 146 17.55 1.84 -11.46
CA LEU A 146 17.53 3.06 -10.63
C LEU A 146 16.67 2.90 -9.37
N THR A 147 15.59 2.11 -9.43
CA THR A 147 14.75 1.83 -8.26
C THR A 147 15.41 0.88 -7.27
N LYS A 148 16.27 -0.02 -7.70
CA LYS A 148 17.01 -0.92 -6.81
C LYS A 148 18.14 -0.18 -6.06
N GLU A 149 18.87 0.69 -6.71
CA GLU A 149 19.97 1.44 -6.09
C GLU A 149 19.48 2.52 -5.12
N ALA A 150 18.41 3.23 -5.44
CA ALA A 150 17.83 4.25 -4.56
C ALA A 150 17.23 3.67 -3.27
N PHE A 151 16.83 2.39 -3.27
CA PHE A 151 16.25 1.72 -2.09
C PHE A 151 17.26 0.91 -1.27
N MET A 152 18.47 0.74 -1.75
CA MET A 152 19.56 0.06 -1.03
C MET A 152 20.40 1.03 -0.19
N SER A 153 20.12 2.33 -0.23
CA SER A 153 20.72 3.27 0.71
C SER A 153 20.14 3.03 2.11
N ASP A 154 21.02 2.77 3.07
CA ASP A 154 20.72 2.46 4.48
C ASP A 154 20.15 3.65 5.28
N GLU A 155 19.53 4.64 4.65
CA GLU A 155 18.90 5.77 5.33
C GLU A 155 17.37 5.65 5.37
N PRO A 156 16.80 5.05 6.45
CA PRO A 156 15.35 4.92 6.61
C PRO A 156 14.64 6.28 6.76
N GLU A 157 15.34 7.35 7.10
CA GLU A 157 14.77 8.68 7.32
C GLU A 157 14.33 9.38 6.05
N ALA A 158 15.06 9.23 4.92
CA ALA A 158 14.71 9.88 3.66
C ALA A 158 13.37 9.38 3.09
N VAL A 159 13.09 8.09 3.20
CA VAL A 159 11.81 7.49 2.76
C VAL A 159 10.65 7.92 3.65
N TYR A 160 10.90 8.13 4.95
CA TYR A 160 9.90 8.58 5.90
C TYR A 160 9.57 10.07 5.70
N GLU A 161 10.56 10.88 5.41
CA GLU A 161 10.40 12.31 5.08
C GLU A 161 9.57 12.52 3.80
N ASP A 162 9.79 11.70 2.77
CA ASP A 162 9.03 11.76 1.54
C ASP A 162 7.58 11.30 1.74
N LEU A 163 7.32 10.26 2.53
CA LEU A 163 5.97 9.85 2.93
C LEU A 163 5.26 10.94 3.76
N LEU A 164 5.99 11.67 4.61
CA LEU A 164 5.42 12.77 5.40
C LEU A 164 5.14 14.02 4.55
N LYS A 165 5.98 14.35 3.57
CA LYS A 165 5.70 15.42 2.60
C LYS A 165 4.42 15.14 1.81
N TRP A 166 4.19 13.90 1.46
CA TRP A 166 3.01 13.42 0.76
C TRP A 166 1.73 13.60 1.56
N ASN A 167 1.71 13.20 2.84
CA ASN A 167 0.57 13.42 3.73
C ASN A 167 0.25 14.92 3.94
N ARG A 168 1.26 15.80 3.90
CA ARG A 168 1.05 17.26 4.05
C ARG A 168 0.40 17.92 2.83
N VAL A 169 0.54 17.33 1.64
CA VAL A 169 -0.10 17.84 0.42
C VAL A 169 -1.57 17.42 0.37
N ALA A 170 -1.89 16.21 0.80
CA ALA A 170 -3.28 15.71 0.85
C ALA A 170 -4.15 16.48 1.85
N ILE A 171 -3.59 16.91 3.00
CA ILE A 171 -4.32 17.66 4.05
C ILE A 171 -4.54 19.14 3.70
N LYS A 172 -3.82 19.72 2.75
CA LYS A 172 -3.98 21.12 2.36
C LYS A 172 -5.06 21.38 1.30
N ASN A 173 -5.65 20.34 0.75
CA ASN A 173 -6.68 20.44 -0.30
C ASN A 173 -8.08 19.97 0.16
N VAL A 174 -8.32 19.92 1.48
CA VAL A 174 -9.65 19.71 2.08
C VAL A 174 -10.12 21.00 2.74
#